data_30a47000b6ca2e7100975ba896d18a4c
#
_entry.id   30a47000b6ca2e7100975ba896d18a4c
#
_cell.length_a   1.000
_cell.length_b   1.000
_cell.length_c   1.000
_cell.angle_alpha   90.00
_cell.angle_beta   90.00
_cell.angle_gamma   90.00
#
_symmetry.space_group_name_H-M   'P 1'
#
loop_
_entity.id
_entity.type
_entity.pdbx_description
1 polymer ?
#
loop_
_entity_poly.entity_id
_entity_poly.type
_entity_poly.pdbx_seq_one_letter_code
_entity_poly.pdbx_strand_id
1 'polypeptide(L)'
;MNEGNQREQDQTRQKPEEFVERRGSAKGNTAQAPTTGTQSPGAVSRGLIGVREAARRDKALQFTALLHHLTPECLRGSFARLKRNASPGVDGVRWEDYAPIAEKRVVDLHRSVQEGSYRAQPVKRARILKEDGSERLLGVSALEDKVVQGALVEVLNAIYEVDFKGFSYGFRPGRSQHDALDALWVGLTSQPVNWVLDMDIQGFFDHIQHDWLMRFLGHRIGDKRILRLIKK
;
A
#
# COMPACT_ATOMS: atom_id res chain seq x y z
N MET A 1 63.94 56.49 16.29
CA MET A 1 63.32 56.79 14.97
C MET A 1 62.61 55.54 14.50
N ASN A 2 61.39 55.72 14.16
CA ASN A 2 60.42 54.86 13.47
C ASN A 2 59.61 53.89 14.29
N GLU A 3 58.46 54.39 14.51
CA GLU A 3 57.25 53.76 14.94
C GLU A 3 56.73 52.79 13.87
N GLY A 4 56.32 51.63 14.24
CA GLY A 4 55.65 50.63 13.34
C GLY A 4 54.41 50.07 14.04
N ASN A 5 53.30 50.63 13.64
CA ASN A 5 51.94 50.43 14.06
C ASN A 5 51.49 48.96 13.80
N GLN A 6 51.23 48.14 14.83
CA GLN A 6 50.55 46.87 14.72
C GLN A 6 49.06 47.05 15.05
N ARG A 7 48.24 47.02 14.01
CA ARG A 7 46.78 46.92 14.15
C ARG A 7 46.39 45.46 14.46
N GLU A 8 45.96 45.25 15.68
CA GLU A 8 45.20 44.05 16.08
C GLU A 8 43.94 43.96 15.22
N GLN A 9 43.85 42.90 14.45
CA GLN A 9 42.59 42.49 13.78
C GLN A 9 41.80 41.59 14.74
N ASP A 10 40.80 42.19 15.33
CA ASP A 10 39.75 41.51 16.11
C ASP A 10 38.91 40.65 15.16
N GLN A 11 39.17 39.33 15.15
CA GLN A 11 38.35 38.36 14.45
C GLN A 11 37.19 37.97 15.35
N THR A 12 36.12 38.71 15.23
CA THR A 12 34.81 38.36 15.78
C THR A 12 34.36 37.03 15.15
N ARG A 13 34.45 35.94 15.90
CA ARG A 13 33.83 34.67 15.59
C ARG A 13 32.30 34.85 15.58
N GLN A 14 31.73 34.99 14.40
CA GLN A 14 30.30 34.87 14.21
C GLN A 14 29.90 33.39 14.46
N LYS A 15 29.09 33.19 15.50
CA LYS A 15 28.36 31.95 15.71
C LYS A 15 27.41 31.72 14.52
N PRO A 16 27.26 30.48 14.04
CA PRO A 16 26.24 30.20 13.03
C PRO A 16 24.85 30.51 13.61
N GLU A 17 24.12 31.38 12.95
CA GLU A 17 22.72 31.62 13.26
C GLU A 17 21.94 30.31 13.04
N GLU A 18 21.38 29.81 14.13
CA GLU A 18 20.43 28.72 14.13
C GLU A 18 19.21 29.20 13.36
N PHE A 19 19.01 28.64 12.16
CA PHE A 19 17.84 28.88 11.32
C PHE A 19 16.63 28.24 12.01
N VAL A 20 15.97 29.00 12.89
CA VAL A 20 14.66 28.64 13.42
C VAL A 20 13.65 28.87 12.32
N GLU A 21 13.29 27.79 11.61
CA GLU A 21 12.15 27.80 10.71
C GLU A 21 10.90 28.22 11.51
N ARG A 22 10.48 29.47 11.31
CA ARG A 22 9.16 29.92 11.76
C ARG A 22 8.11 29.08 11.03
N ARG A 23 7.53 28.12 11.73
CA ARG A 23 6.31 27.43 11.29
C ARG A 23 5.27 28.50 11.00
N GLY A 24 5.08 28.79 9.71
CA GLY A 24 3.95 29.57 9.24
C GLY A 24 2.67 28.87 9.71
N SER A 25 1.80 29.65 10.35
CA SER A 25 0.46 29.23 10.76
C SER A 25 -0.20 28.47 9.62
N ALA A 26 -0.39 27.18 9.79
CA ALA A 26 -1.07 26.34 8.81
C ALA A 26 -2.52 26.82 8.71
N LYS A 27 -2.82 27.58 7.66
CA LYS A 27 -4.19 27.77 7.19
C LYS A 27 -4.70 26.38 6.85
N GLY A 28 -5.80 25.98 7.52
CA GLY A 28 -6.43 24.69 7.34
C GLY A 28 -6.66 24.38 5.87
N ASN A 29 -5.98 23.36 5.38
CA ASN A 29 -6.20 22.82 4.05
C ASN A 29 -7.41 21.88 4.12
N THR A 30 -8.60 22.48 4.06
CA THR A 30 -9.84 21.78 3.75
C THR A 30 -9.73 21.30 2.32
N ALA A 31 -9.86 19.98 2.12
CA ALA A 31 -9.90 19.26 0.85
C ALA A 31 -8.53 19.01 0.16
N GLN A 32 -7.69 18.24 0.80
CA GLN A 32 -6.83 17.33 0.03
C GLN A 32 -7.41 15.93 0.11
N ALA A 33 -7.79 15.40 -1.06
CA ALA A 33 -8.13 13.99 -1.21
C ALA A 33 -6.97 13.14 -0.66
N PRO A 34 -7.24 12.04 0.06
CA PRO A 34 -6.21 11.23 0.67
C PRO A 34 -5.25 10.73 -0.40
N THR A 35 -4.03 11.20 -0.32
CA THR A 35 -2.93 10.72 -1.15
C THR A 35 -2.65 9.26 -0.82
N THR A 36 -3.01 8.40 -1.72
CA THR A 36 -2.36 7.16 -2.10
C THR A 36 -1.89 6.22 -0.99
N GLY A 37 -2.67 5.19 -0.73
CA GLY A 37 -2.25 3.99 0.00
C GLY A 37 -3.23 3.47 1.02
N THR A 38 -4.09 4.30 1.55
CA THR A 38 -5.13 3.86 2.48
C THR A 38 -6.31 3.34 1.68
N GLN A 39 -6.46 2.01 1.63
CA GLN A 39 -7.68 1.42 1.10
C GLN A 39 -8.84 1.94 1.96
N SER A 40 -9.71 2.77 1.38
CA SER A 40 -10.97 3.13 2.04
C SER A 40 -11.67 1.83 2.45
N PRO A 41 -12.27 1.74 3.65
CA PRO A 41 -13.04 0.57 4.04
C PRO A 41 -14.22 0.46 3.09
N GLY A 42 -14.04 -0.29 2.00
CA GLY A 42 -15.12 -0.65 1.09
C GLY A 42 -16.18 -1.40 1.87
N ALA A 43 -17.45 -1.24 1.53
CA ALA A 43 -18.53 -2.01 2.10
C ALA A 43 -18.20 -3.50 1.89
N VAL A 44 -17.77 -4.15 2.97
CA VAL A 44 -17.43 -5.59 2.95
C VAL A 44 -18.67 -6.35 2.52
N SER A 45 -18.59 -7.13 1.45
CA SER A 45 -19.72 -7.92 0.98
C SER A 45 -20.20 -8.83 2.13
N ARG A 46 -21.53 -9.08 2.19
CA ARG A 46 -22.11 -9.91 3.27
C ARG A 46 -21.41 -11.27 3.39
N GLY A 47 -20.99 -11.86 2.28
CA GLY A 47 -20.26 -13.14 2.27
C GLY A 47 -18.89 -13.05 2.95
N LEU A 48 -18.16 -11.94 2.80
CA LEU A 48 -16.86 -11.74 3.42
C LEU A 48 -16.95 -11.43 4.93
N ILE A 49 -18.11 -10.98 5.43
CA ILE A 49 -18.36 -10.86 6.89
C ILE A 49 -18.24 -12.21 7.54
N GLY A 50 -18.90 -13.24 6.97
CA GLY A 50 -18.81 -14.61 7.49
C GLY A 50 -17.38 -15.18 7.47
N VAL A 51 -16.62 -14.89 6.42
CA VAL A 51 -15.18 -15.26 6.34
C VAL A 51 -14.38 -14.58 7.45
N ARG A 52 -14.59 -13.28 7.67
CA ARG A 52 -13.90 -12.53 8.73
C ARG A 52 -14.25 -13.05 10.13
N GLU A 53 -15.51 -13.36 10.40
CA GLU A 53 -15.94 -13.92 11.68
C GLU A 53 -15.35 -15.31 11.91
N ALA A 54 -15.33 -16.17 10.90
CA ALA A 54 -14.69 -17.47 10.97
C ALA A 54 -13.17 -17.34 11.22
N ALA A 55 -12.49 -16.44 10.51
CA ALA A 55 -11.07 -16.16 10.70
C ALA A 55 -10.75 -15.65 12.12
N ARG A 56 -11.65 -14.82 12.70
CA ARG A 56 -11.51 -14.29 14.06
C ARG A 56 -11.71 -15.38 15.13
N ARG A 57 -12.64 -16.29 14.86
CA ARG A 57 -12.99 -17.38 15.78
C ARG A 57 -11.89 -18.44 15.83
N ASP A 58 -11.34 -18.78 14.69
CA ASP A 58 -10.29 -19.79 14.58
C ASP A 58 -9.13 -19.26 13.69
N LYS A 59 -8.01 -18.95 14.33
CA LYS A 59 -6.80 -18.48 13.66
C LYS A 59 -6.03 -19.59 12.93
N ALA A 60 -6.33 -20.85 13.17
CA ALA A 60 -5.76 -21.98 12.46
C ALA A 60 -6.63 -22.44 11.28
N LEU A 61 -7.85 -21.92 11.15
CA LEU A 61 -8.79 -22.29 10.10
C LEU A 61 -8.20 -22.02 8.73
N GLN A 62 -8.18 -23.05 7.89
CA GLN A 62 -7.79 -22.98 6.49
C GLN A 62 -9.04 -22.86 5.60
N PHE A 63 -9.13 -21.82 4.81
CA PHE A 63 -10.26 -21.52 3.94
C PHE A 63 -10.11 -22.23 2.60
N THR A 64 -10.97 -23.19 2.29
CA THR A 64 -10.89 -24.03 1.08
C THR A 64 -11.80 -23.58 -0.06
N ALA A 65 -12.72 -22.65 0.18
CA ALA A 65 -13.67 -22.15 -0.79
C ALA A 65 -13.78 -20.63 -0.71
N LEU A 66 -12.96 -19.91 -1.48
CA LEU A 66 -12.88 -18.45 -1.47
C LEU A 66 -13.19 -17.80 -2.83
N LEU A 67 -12.98 -18.53 -3.93
CA LEU A 67 -13.09 -17.96 -5.28
C LEU A 67 -14.49 -17.40 -5.56
N HIS A 68 -15.54 -17.99 -5.01
CA HIS A 68 -16.92 -17.53 -5.19
C HIS A 68 -17.19 -16.14 -4.58
N HIS A 69 -16.31 -15.63 -3.69
CA HIS A 69 -16.39 -14.26 -3.17
C HIS A 69 -15.88 -13.22 -4.17
N LEU A 70 -15.15 -13.63 -5.22
CA LEU A 70 -14.79 -12.73 -6.32
C LEU A 70 -16.00 -12.59 -7.26
N THR A 71 -17.04 -11.90 -6.80
CA THR A 71 -18.28 -11.67 -7.56
C THR A 71 -18.13 -10.50 -8.54
N PRO A 72 -19.04 -10.37 -9.53
CA PRO A 72 -19.07 -9.18 -10.38
C PRO A 72 -19.17 -7.88 -9.59
N GLU A 73 -19.90 -7.86 -8.46
CA GLU A 73 -20.04 -6.71 -7.58
C GLU A 73 -18.70 -6.36 -6.92
N CYS A 74 -17.95 -7.37 -6.47
CA CYS A 74 -16.61 -7.19 -5.91
C CYS A 74 -15.65 -6.59 -6.95
N LEU A 75 -15.65 -7.08 -8.18
CA LEU A 75 -14.85 -6.54 -9.28
C LEU A 75 -15.27 -5.11 -9.65
N ARG A 76 -16.59 -4.81 -9.73
CA ARG A 76 -17.08 -3.43 -9.94
C ARG A 76 -16.62 -2.48 -8.84
N GLY A 77 -16.74 -2.91 -7.59
CA GLY A 77 -16.26 -2.15 -6.44
C GLY A 77 -14.76 -1.89 -6.52
N SER A 78 -13.97 -2.88 -6.92
CA SER A 78 -12.54 -2.71 -7.16
C SER A 78 -12.27 -1.70 -8.27
N PHE A 79 -12.95 -1.78 -9.42
CA PHE A 79 -12.83 -0.82 -10.51
C PHE A 79 -13.18 0.61 -10.06
N ALA A 80 -14.27 0.78 -9.33
CA ALA A 80 -14.73 2.10 -8.86
C ALA A 80 -13.70 2.79 -7.93
N ARG A 81 -12.87 2.03 -7.22
CA ARG A 81 -11.80 2.53 -6.34
C ARG A 81 -10.50 2.87 -7.08
N LEU A 82 -10.36 2.51 -8.34
CA LEU A 82 -9.18 2.85 -9.10
C LEU A 82 -9.07 4.36 -9.31
N LYS A 83 -7.86 4.89 -9.26
CA LYS A 83 -7.59 6.29 -9.60
C LYS A 83 -7.88 6.52 -11.09
N ARG A 84 -8.73 7.49 -11.39
CA ARG A 84 -9.13 7.84 -12.77
C ARG A 84 -7.95 8.28 -13.63
N ASN A 85 -7.02 9.04 -13.06
CA ASN A 85 -5.84 9.57 -13.74
C ASN A 85 -4.59 8.69 -13.58
N ALA A 86 -4.74 7.41 -13.20
CA ALA A 86 -3.60 6.51 -13.08
C ALA A 86 -2.98 6.18 -14.45
N SER A 87 -1.66 5.99 -14.46
CA SER A 87 -0.95 5.57 -15.68
C SER A 87 -1.47 4.22 -16.18
N PRO A 88 -1.69 4.08 -17.50
CA PRO A 88 -2.10 2.82 -18.11
C PRO A 88 -0.98 1.79 -18.06
N GLY A 89 -1.37 0.51 -18.05
CA GLY A 89 -0.47 -0.62 -18.16
C GLY A 89 0.13 -0.78 -19.56
N VAL A 90 0.58 -1.99 -19.87
CA VAL A 90 1.14 -2.36 -21.17
C VAL A 90 0.10 -2.29 -22.29
N ASP A 91 -1.17 -2.51 -21.95
CA ASP A 91 -2.34 -2.49 -22.84
C ASP A 91 -2.76 -1.07 -23.27
N GLY A 92 -2.20 -0.04 -22.62
CA GLY A 92 -2.54 1.36 -22.89
C GLY A 92 -3.92 1.79 -22.41
N VAL A 93 -4.72 0.89 -21.83
CA VAL A 93 -6.11 1.16 -21.41
C VAL A 93 -6.15 2.08 -20.20
N ARG A 94 -6.86 3.21 -20.35
CA ARG A 94 -7.10 4.17 -19.29
C ARG A 94 -8.44 3.93 -18.61
N TRP A 95 -8.62 4.50 -17.45
CA TRP A 95 -9.89 4.42 -16.72
C TRP A 95 -11.06 4.96 -17.54
N GLU A 96 -10.84 6.07 -18.26
CA GLU A 96 -11.84 6.75 -19.08
C GLU A 96 -12.29 5.90 -20.27
N ASP A 97 -11.37 5.15 -20.87
CA ASP A 97 -11.66 4.24 -21.99
C ASP A 97 -12.44 3.01 -21.53
N TYR A 98 -12.16 2.54 -20.31
CA TYR A 98 -12.80 1.36 -19.74
C TYR A 98 -14.18 1.64 -19.15
N ALA A 99 -14.39 2.82 -18.56
CA ALA A 99 -15.61 3.15 -17.82
C ALA A 99 -16.92 2.95 -18.62
N PRO A 100 -17.01 3.36 -19.91
CA PRO A 100 -18.24 3.19 -20.70
C PRO A 100 -18.62 1.72 -20.93
N ILE A 101 -17.65 0.82 -20.91
CA ILE A 101 -17.84 -0.62 -21.20
C ILE A 101 -17.63 -1.49 -19.96
N ALA A 102 -17.41 -0.88 -18.79
CA ALA A 102 -17.03 -1.56 -17.56
C ALA A 102 -18.00 -2.68 -17.15
N GLU A 103 -19.32 -2.47 -17.31
CA GLU A 103 -20.32 -3.49 -16.95
C GLU A 103 -20.12 -4.78 -17.72
N LYS A 104 -19.99 -4.71 -19.03
CA LYS A 104 -19.75 -5.88 -19.88
C LYS A 104 -18.39 -6.51 -19.56
N ARG A 105 -17.35 -5.69 -19.51
CA ARG A 105 -15.97 -6.15 -19.27
C ARG A 105 -15.81 -6.83 -17.91
N VAL A 106 -16.44 -6.31 -16.86
CA VAL A 106 -16.40 -6.93 -15.52
C VAL A 106 -17.06 -8.30 -15.51
N VAL A 107 -18.18 -8.48 -16.23
CA VAL A 107 -18.84 -9.79 -16.34
C VAL A 107 -17.96 -10.79 -17.09
N ASP A 108 -17.34 -10.37 -18.19
CA ASP A 108 -16.41 -11.21 -18.95
C ASP A 108 -15.15 -11.54 -18.13
N LEU A 109 -14.61 -10.57 -17.42
CA LEU A 109 -13.47 -10.75 -16.52
C LEU A 109 -13.82 -11.73 -15.37
N HIS A 110 -14.99 -11.56 -14.74
CA HIS A 110 -15.48 -12.49 -13.73
C HIS A 110 -15.54 -13.92 -14.27
N ARG A 111 -16.14 -14.11 -15.45
CA ARG A 111 -16.23 -15.43 -16.10
C ARG A 111 -14.83 -16.04 -16.29
N SER A 112 -13.88 -15.28 -16.82
CA SER A 112 -12.52 -15.75 -17.05
C SER A 112 -11.78 -16.13 -15.77
N VAL A 113 -12.02 -15.40 -14.67
CA VAL A 113 -11.47 -15.70 -13.35
C VAL A 113 -12.08 -16.99 -12.80
N GLN A 114 -13.42 -17.17 -12.88
CA GLN A 114 -14.11 -18.36 -12.36
C GLN A 114 -13.73 -19.64 -13.14
N GLU A 115 -13.60 -19.54 -14.45
CA GLU A 115 -13.18 -20.64 -15.32
C GLU A 115 -11.67 -20.94 -15.25
N GLY A 116 -10.90 -20.03 -14.65
CA GLY A 116 -9.43 -20.13 -14.57
C GLY A 116 -8.69 -19.77 -15.86
N SER A 117 -9.41 -19.28 -16.88
CA SER A 117 -8.86 -18.84 -18.17
C SER A 117 -8.20 -17.47 -18.11
N TYR A 118 -8.48 -16.66 -17.07
CA TYR A 118 -7.82 -15.37 -16.85
C TYR A 118 -6.29 -15.46 -16.90
N ARG A 119 -5.66 -14.50 -17.58
CA ARG A 119 -4.20 -14.35 -17.66
C ARG A 119 -3.84 -12.90 -17.34
N ALA A 120 -2.99 -12.70 -16.32
CA ALA A 120 -2.42 -11.40 -16.05
C ALA A 120 -1.51 -10.95 -17.19
N GLN A 121 -1.53 -9.64 -17.48
CA GLN A 121 -0.67 -9.06 -18.51
C GLN A 121 0.72 -8.75 -17.96
N PRO A 122 1.73 -8.65 -18.83
CA PRO A 122 3.05 -8.19 -18.40
C PRO A 122 2.98 -6.80 -17.78
N VAL A 123 3.75 -6.58 -16.73
CA VAL A 123 3.82 -5.31 -16.04
C VAL A 123 4.67 -4.33 -16.85
N LYS A 124 4.15 -3.13 -17.13
CA LYS A 124 4.90 -2.05 -17.75
C LYS A 124 5.87 -1.44 -16.72
N ARG A 125 7.17 -1.43 -17.05
CA ARG A 125 8.19 -0.79 -16.20
C ARG A 125 8.18 0.72 -16.41
N ALA A 126 8.07 1.48 -15.34
CA ALA A 126 8.23 2.93 -15.30
C ALA A 126 9.39 3.28 -14.37
N ARG A 127 10.20 4.27 -14.75
CA ARG A 127 11.31 4.79 -13.93
C ARG A 127 10.85 6.08 -13.26
N ILE A 128 11.07 6.18 -11.97
CA ILE A 128 10.84 7.40 -11.20
C ILE A 128 12.17 7.82 -10.59
N LEU A 129 12.55 9.07 -10.82
CA LEU A 129 13.70 9.67 -10.15
C LEU A 129 13.33 9.95 -8.69
N LYS A 130 14.21 9.57 -7.77
CA LYS A 130 14.14 9.94 -6.37
C LYS A 130 14.81 11.31 -6.15
N GLU A 131 14.57 11.90 -4.98
CA GLU A 131 15.19 13.17 -4.58
C GLU A 131 16.73 13.09 -4.52
N ASP A 132 17.27 11.91 -4.22
CA ASP A 132 18.72 11.63 -4.21
C ASP A 132 19.32 11.41 -5.60
N GLY A 133 18.54 11.57 -6.68
CA GLY A 133 18.94 11.34 -8.06
C GLY A 133 19.01 9.87 -8.50
N SER A 134 18.74 8.92 -7.59
CA SER A 134 18.65 7.50 -7.95
C SER A 134 17.32 7.18 -8.64
N GLU A 135 17.31 6.13 -9.47
CA GLU A 135 16.09 5.67 -10.13
C GLU A 135 15.38 4.59 -9.31
N ARG A 136 14.06 4.70 -9.21
CA ARG A 136 13.20 3.63 -8.72
C ARG A 136 12.39 3.05 -9.87
N LEU A 137 12.48 1.74 -10.05
CA LEU A 137 11.64 1.02 -10.99
C LEU A 137 10.25 0.77 -10.37
N LEU A 138 9.20 1.15 -11.07
CA LEU A 138 7.83 0.81 -10.71
C LEU A 138 7.22 -0.10 -11.77
N GLY A 139 6.48 -1.09 -11.29
CA GLY A 139 5.62 -1.92 -12.13
C GLY A 139 4.22 -1.32 -12.24
N VAL A 140 3.77 -1.05 -13.47
CA VAL A 140 2.39 -0.60 -13.72
C VAL A 140 1.61 -1.74 -14.37
N SER A 141 0.69 -2.34 -13.61
CA SER A 141 -0.18 -3.40 -14.09
C SER A 141 -1.25 -2.86 -15.05
N ALA A 142 -1.76 -3.71 -15.94
CA ALA A 142 -2.94 -3.42 -16.76
C ALA A 142 -4.16 -3.11 -15.91
N LEU A 143 -5.16 -2.42 -16.47
CA LEU A 143 -6.32 -1.98 -15.71
C LEU A 143 -7.13 -3.15 -15.14
N GLU A 144 -7.39 -4.17 -15.94
CA GLU A 144 -8.12 -5.37 -15.50
C GLU A 144 -7.37 -6.14 -14.44
N ASP A 145 -6.03 -6.18 -14.51
CA ASP A 145 -5.20 -6.80 -13.48
C ASP A 145 -5.33 -6.06 -12.14
N LYS A 146 -5.35 -4.72 -12.17
CA LYS A 146 -5.61 -3.91 -10.97
C LYS A 146 -7.00 -4.19 -10.38
N VAL A 147 -8.02 -4.42 -11.24
CA VAL A 147 -9.37 -4.77 -10.80
C VAL A 147 -9.38 -6.12 -10.10
N VAL A 148 -8.75 -7.14 -10.70
CA VAL A 148 -8.65 -8.49 -10.09
C VAL A 148 -7.84 -8.45 -8.80
N GLN A 149 -6.69 -7.77 -8.79
CA GLN A 149 -5.85 -7.60 -7.61
C GLN A 149 -6.63 -6.92 -6.46
N GLY A 150 -7.34 -5.82 -6.73
CA GLY A 150 -8.12 -5.13 -5.73
C GLY A 150 -9.27 -5.95 -5.15
N ALA A 151 -9.96 -6.72 -5.99
CA ALA A 151 -11.00 -7.65 -5.54
C ALA A 151 -10.42 -8.79 -4.70
N LEU A 152 -9.27 -9.34 -5.11
CA LEU A 152 -8.56 -10.37 -4.35
C LEU A 152 -8.11 -9.86 -2.98
N VAL A 153 -7.59 -8.64 -2.91
CA VAL A 153 -7.20 -7.99 -1.65
C VAL A 153 -8.35 -7.89 -0.66
N GLU A 154 -9.60 -7.65 -1.11
CA GLU A 154 -10.76 -7.65 -0.21
C GLU A 154 -10.99 -9.03 0.44
N VAL A 155 -10.85 -10.10 -0.33
CA VAL A 155 -10.97 -11.47 0.18
C VAL A 155 -9.84 -11.76 1.19
N LEU A 156 -8.60 -11.38 0.86
CA LEU A 156 -7.45 -11.58 1.73
C LEU A 156 -7.56 -10.75 3.01
N ASN A 157 -8.02 -9.51 2.94
CA ASN A 157 -8.25 -8.66 4.12
C ASN A 157 -9.30 -9.24 5.06
N ALA A 158 -10.32 -9.95 4.54
CA ALA A 158 -11.29 -10.62 5.41
C ALA A 158 -10.64 -11.68 6.31
N ILE A 159 -9.54 -12.29 5.86
CA ILE A 159 -8.81 -13.33 6.59
C ILE A 159 -7.68 -12.72 7.42
N TYR A 160 -6.77 -11.99 6.77
CA TYR A 160 -5.51 -11.59 7.40
C TYR A 160 -5.61 -10.35 8.30
N GLU A 161 -6.62 -9.49 8.10
CA GLU A 161 -6.77 -8.29 8.94
C GLU A 161 -6.96 -8.63 10.42
N VAL A 162 -7.54 -9.81 10.72
CA VAL A 162 -7.71 -10.28 12.09
C VAL A 162 -6.42 -10.89 12.69
N ASP A 163 -5.46 -11.22 11.86
CA ASP A 163 -4.18 -11.82 12.28
C ASP A 163 -3.10 -10.75 12.54
N PHE A 164 -3.23 -9.57 11.95
CA PHE A 164 -2.29 -8.47 12.14
C PHE A 164 -2.28 -7.97 13.59
N LYS A 165 -1.09 -7.69 14.08
CA LYS A 165 -0.89 -7.09 15.42
C LYS A 165 -1.33 -5.63 15.44
N GLY A 166 -1.68 -5.12 16.63
CA GLY A 166 -2.15 -3.75 16.81
C GLY A 166 -1.16 -2.67 16.36
N PHE A 167 0.14 -2.96 16.45
CA PHE A 167 1.23 -2.08 16.06
C PHE A 167 1.66 -2.19 14.58
N SER A 168 0.97 -2.96 13.75
CA SER A 168 1.17 -3.03 12.31
C SER A 168 0.27 -2.00 11.63
N TYR A 169 0.84 -1.06 10.86
CA TYR A 169 0.09 0.06 10.27
C TYR A 169 0.15 0.06 8.73
N GLY A 170 1.23 -0.42 8.13
CA GLY A 170 1.46 -0.32 6.69
C GLY A 170 0.42 -1.06 5.85
N PHE A 171 -0.13 -0.38 4.84
CA PHE A 171 -1.04 -0.93 3.82
C PHE A 171 -2.31 -1.61 4.36
N ARG A 172 -2.74 -1.28 5.55
CA ARG A 172 -3.94 -1.85 6.18
C ARG A 172 -5.16 -0.92 6.05
N PRO A 173 -6.37 -1.47 5.86
CA PRO A 173 -7.60 -0.67 5.85
C PRO A 173 -7.80 0.09 7.16
N GLY A 174 -8.11 1.39 7.07
CA GLY A 174 -8.37 2.22 8.25
C GLY A 174 -7.15 2.47 9.14
N ARG A 175 -5.93 2.22 8.64
CA ARG A 175 -4.67 2.55 9.30
C ARG A 175 -3.88 3.54 8.44
N SER A 176 -3.28 4.52 9.08
CA SER A 176 -2.48 5.54 8.42
C SER A 176 -1.08 5.67 9.02
N GLN A 177 -0.21 6.36 8.31
CA GLN A 177 1.11 6.72 8.83
C GLN A 177 1.00 7.65 10.05
N HIS A 178 -0.04 8.51 10.11
CA HIS A 178 -0.27 9.38 11.26
C HIS A 178 -0.63 8.57 12.51
N ASP A 179 -1.48 7.54 12.36
CA ASP A 179 -1.80 6.65 13.50
C ASP A 179 -0.53 5.96 14.04
N ALA A 180 0.40 5.58 13.14
CA ALA A 180 1.67 5.00 13.55
C ALA A 180 2.55 6.01 14.31
N LEU A 181 2.62 7.26 13.84
CA LEU A 181 3.36 8.34 14.50
C LEU A 181 2.74 8.71 15.86
N ASP A 182 1.41 8.78 15.94
CA ASP A 182 0.71 9.04 17.19
C ASP A 182 0.96 7.94 18.22
N ALA A 183 0.91 6.67 17.80
CA ALA A 183 1.23 5.55 18.68
C ALA A 183 2.70 5.59 19.16
N LEU A 184 3.63 5.93 18.27
CA LEU A 184 5.04 6.11 18.63
C LEU A 184 5.21 7.26 19.62
N TRP A 185 4.57 8.41 19.37
CA TRP A 185 4.58 9.56 20.27
C TRP A 185 4.09 9.21 21.67
N VAL A 186 2.93 8.54 21.77
CA VAL A 186 2.39 8.08 23.05
C VAL A 186 3.37 7.15 23.75
N GLY A 187 3.97 6.20 23.02
CA GLY A 187 4.97 5.28 23.58
C GLY A 187 6.18 6.01 24.15
N LEU A 188 6.73 6.97 23.39
CA LEU A 188 7.92 7.74 23.81
C LEU A 188 7.67 8.69 24.99
N THR A 189 6.45 9.23 25.10
CA THR A 189 6.11 10.20 26.15
C THR A 189 5.57 9.55 27.43
N SER A 190 4.98 8.35 27.35
CA SER A 190 4.37 7.66 28.47
C SER A 190 5.26 6.61 29.12
N GLN A 191 6.36 6.23 28.50
CA GLN A 191 7.30 5.22 28.99
C GLN A 191 8.73 5.79 29.09
N PRO A 192 9.56 5.32 30.03
CA PRO A 192 10.96 5.73 30.15
C PRO A 192 11.79 5.07 29.02
N VAL A 193 11.68 5.60 27.81
CA VAL A 193 12.42 5.11 26.65
C VAL A 193 13.77 5.79 26.56
N ASN A 194 14.86 5.03 26.60
CA ASN A 194 16.23 5.55 26.46
C ASN A 194 16.83 5.29 25.06
N TRP A 195 16.29 4.32 24.33
CA TRP A 195 16.81 3.90 23.02
C TRP A 195 15.68 3.68 22.04
N VAL A 196 15.89 4.11 20.81
CA VAL A 196 15.00 3.84 19.67
C VAL A 196 15.82 3.15 18.59
N LEU A 197 15.39 1.98 18.15
CA LEU A 197 15.99 1.25 17.05
C LEU A 197 15.10 1.43 15.81
N ASP A 198 15.66 2.04 14.77
CA ASP A 198 15.05 2.12 13.44
C ASP A 198 15.70 1.11 12.52
N MET A 199 14.90 0.26 11.88
CA MET A 199 15.37 -0.79 10.98
C MET A 199 14.49 -0.86 9.74
N ASP A 200 15.14 -1.04 8.57
CA ASP A 200 14.47 -1.30 7.30
C ASP A 200 15.12 -2.48 6.58
N ILE A 201 14.33 -3.16 5.74
CA ILE A 201 14.83 -4.28 4.95
C ILE A 201 15.16 -3.77 3.55
N GLN A 202 16.44 -3.74 3.22
CA GLN A 202 16.90 -3.30 1.91
C GLN A 202 16.39 -4.23 0.80
N GLY A 203 15.71 -3.64 -0.21
CA GLY A 203 15.24 -4.37 -1.37
C GLY A 203 14.22 -5.47 -1.03
N PHE A 204 13.38 -5.28 -0.02
CA PHE A 204 12.46 -6.30 0.50
C PHE A 204 11.69 -7.02 -0.61
N PHE A 205 11.05 -6.26 -1.52
CA PHE A 205 10.24 -6.85 -2.59
C PHE A 205 11.06 -7.62 -3.62
N ASP A 206 12.29 -7.21 -3.88
CA ASP A 206 13.18 -7.88 -4.84
C ASP A 206 13.73 -9.20 -4.30
N HIS A 207 13.72 -9.38 -2.98
CA HIS A 207 14.24 -10.56 -2.29
C HIS A 207 13.15 -11.52 -1.78
N ILE A 208 11.86 -11.21 -2.02
CA ILE A 208 10.79 -12.14 -1.64
C ILE A 208 10.90 -13.44 -2.45
N GLN A 209 11.12 -14.53 -1.75
CA GLN A 209 11.05 -15.85 -2.35
C GLN A 209 9.59 -16.28 -2.50
N HIS A 210 9.12 -16.37 -3.74
CA HIS A 210 7.71 -16.67 -4.05
C HIS A 210 7.24 -18.00 -3.46
N ASP A 211 8.11 -19.01 -3.40
CA ASP A 211 7.74 -20.31 -2.83
C ASP A 211 7.44 -20.22 -1.34
N TRP A 212 8.22 -19.43 -0.58
CA TRP A 212 7.94 -19.18 0.82
C TRP A 212 6.66 -18.37 1.01
N LEU A 213 6.45 -17.34 0.18
CA LEU A 213 5.19 -16.58 0.20
C LEU A 213 3.98 -17.50 -0.01
N MET A 214 4.05 -18.39 -1.00
CA MET A 214 2.97 -19.34 -1.25
C MET A 214 2.77 -20.34 -0.11
N ARG A 215 3.81 -20.75 0.58
CA ARG A 215 3.72 -21.58 1.80
C ARG A 215 3.02 -20.83 2.93
N PHE A 216 3.40 -19.56 3.18
CA PHE A 216 2.76 -18.74 4.21
C PHE A 216 1.27 -18.52 3.91
N LEU A 217 0.93 -18.20 2.67
CA LEU A 217 -0.47 -18.07 2.26
C LEU A 217 -1.23 -19.40 2.45
N GLY A 218 -0.59 -20.53 2.19
CA GLY A 218 -1.16 -21.87 2.33
C GLY A 218 -1.56 -22.22 3.76
N HIS A 219 -1.02 -21.57 4.79
CA HIS A 219 -1.48 -21.78 6.17
C HIS A 219 -2.95 -21.38 6.39
N ARG A 220 -3.40 -20.33 5.71
CA ARG A 220 -4.77 -19.81 5.85
C ARG A 220 -5.64 -20.08 4.62
N ILE A 221 -5.04 -20.22 3.46
CA ILE A 221 -5.73 -20.37 2.17
C ILE A 221 -5.53 -21.77 1.64
N GLY A 222 -6.58 -22.59 1.70
CA GLY A 222 -6.64 -23.94 1.11
C GLY A 222 -7.27 -23.95 -0.29
N ASP A 223 -7.89 -22.84 -0.74
CA ASP A 223 -8.46 -22.76 -2.09
C ASP A 223 -7.35 -22.66 -3.14
N LYS A 224 -7.11 -23.78 -3.82
CA LYS A 224 -6.05 -23.88 -4.85
C LYS A 224 -6.29 -22.93 -6.04
N ARG A 225 -7.54 -22.50 -6.28
CA ARG A 225 -7.88 -21.57 -7.37
C ARG A 225 -7.43 -20.16 -7.00
N ILE A 226 -7.65 -19.75 -5.75
CA ILE A 226 -7.14 -18.47 -5.21
C ILE A 226 -5.61 -18.46 -5.19
N LEU A 227 -4.97 -19.52 -4.68
CA LEU A 227 -3.49 -19.61 -4.70
C LEU A 227 -2.91 -19.53 -6.11
N ARG A 228 -3.58 -20.18 -7.09
CA ARG A 228 -3.19 -20.08 -8.51
C ARG A 228 -3.38 -18.66 -9.04
N LEU A 229 -4.43 -17.96 -8.64
CA LEU A 229 -4.68 -16.57 -9.03
C LEU A 229 -3.63 -15.62 -8.46
N ILE A 230 -3.21 -15.82 -7.21
CA ILE A 230 -2.13 -15.04 -6.58
C ILE A 230 -0.78 -15.24 -7.28
N LYS A 231 -0.54 -16.44 -7.78
CA LYS A 231 0.72 -16.81 -8.46
C LYS A 231 0.83 -16.22 -9.87
N LYS A 232 -0.26 -15.80 -10.48
CA LYS A 232 -0.28 -15.18 -11.82
C LYS A 232 0.20 -13.74 -11.82
#